data_0ee8b06262adf7876c2d3e9d9037dddf
#
_entry.id   0ee8b06262adf7876c2d3e9d9037dddf
#
_cell.length_a   1.000
_cell.length_b   1.000
_cell.length_c   1.000
_cell.angle_alpha   90.00
_cell.angle_beta   90.00
_cell.angle_gamma   90.00
#
_symmetry.space_group_name_H-M   'P 1'
#
loop_
_entity.id
_entity.type
_entity.pdbx_description
1 polymer ?
#
loop_
_entity_poly.entity_id
_entity_poly.type
_entity_poly.pdbx_seq_one_letter_code
_entity_poly.pdbx_strand_id
1 'polypeptide(L)'
;NYIREVFILQSPHKEHLQHLFDRLQTAIGQVITYEQEPRFNLLSWYSDFQWTVAIFPRKCWRPRQFFLEGNKQIMFSPGCVDMAGLIIAPRKEDYERYTPELLTDLFNQVSINTTELEAIIFHLKQKLSL
;
A
#
# COMPACT_ATOMS: atom_id res chain seq x y z
N ASN A 1 2.23 -0.66 -16.78
CA ASN A 1 2.08 -1.65 -15.70
C ASN A 1 1.95 -0.93 -14.35
N TYR A 2 0.94 -1.31 -13.56
CA TYR A 2 0.84 -0.88 -12.18
C TYR A 2 1.89 -1.63 -11.34
N ILE A 3 2.73 -0.89 -10.61
CA ILE A 3 3.93 -1.44 -9.95
C ILE A 3 3.75 -1.67 -8.44
N ARG A 4 2.53 -1.55 -7.92
CA ARG A 4 2.24 -1.70 -6.49
C ARG A 4 1.28 -2.84 -6.28
N GLU A 5 1.51 -3.62 -5.23
CA GLU A 5 0.60 -4.67 -4.82
C GLU A 5 -0.60 -4.06 -4.09
N VAL A 6 -1.80 -4.51 -4.45
CA VAL A 6 -3.06 -3.99 -3.94
C VAL A 6 -4.06 -5.12 -3.72
N PHE A 7 -4.81 -5.05 -2.63
CA PHE A 7 -5.98 -5.90 -2.41
C PHE A 7 -7.25 -5.15 -2.76
N ILE A 8 -8.15 -5.78 -3.49
CA ILE A 8 -9.46 -5.24 -3.83
C ILE A 8 -10.53 -6.05 -3.10
N LEU A 9 -11.26 -5.39 -2.21
CA LEU A 9 -12.43 -5.95 -1.55
C LEU A 9 -13.69 -5.37 -2.21
N GLN A 10 -14.68 -6.23 -2.48
CA GLN A 10 -15.95 -5.81 -3.06
C GLN A 10 -17.12 -6.49 -2.35
N SER A 11 -18.14 -5.70 -2.04
CA SER A 11 -19.42 -6.21 -1.51
C SER A 11 -20.52 -5.15 -1.63
N PRO A 12 -21.77 -5.54 -1.85
CA PRO A 12 -22.92 -4.65 -1.71
C PRO A 12 -23.20 -4.29 -0.22
N HIS A 13 -22.67 -5.06 0.74
CA HIS A 13 -22.92 -4.90 2.17
C HIS A 13 -21.67 -4.45 2.92
N LYS A 14 -21.79 -3.36 3.68
CA LYS A 14 -20.66 -2.78 4.45
C LYS A 14 -20.16 -3.73 5.55
N GLU A 15 -21.06 -4.44 6.20
CA GLU A 15 -20.72 -5.41 7.25
C GLU A 15 -19.84 -6.55 6.71
N HIS A 16 -20.12 -6.99 5.50
CA HIS A 16 -19.29 -7.99 4.83
C HIS A 16 -17.91 -7.44 4.49
N LEU A 17 -17.82 -6.18 4.01
CA LEU A 17 -16.52 -5.53 3.77
C LEU A 17 -15.70 -5.41 5.06
N GLN A 18 -16.33 -5.03 6.17
CA GLN A 18 -15.65 -4.95 7.46
C GLN A 18 -15.05 -6.31 7.83
N HIS A 19 -15.84 -7.37 7.72
CA HIS A 19 -15.38 -8.73 8.00
C HIS A 19 -14.21 -9.16 7.10
N LEU A 20 -14.27 -8.86 5.78
CA LEU A 20 -13.19 -9.14 4.86
C LEU A 20 -11.92 -8.33 5.21
N PHE A 21 -12.08 -7.07 5.58
CA PHE A 21 -11.00 -6.20 5.99
C PHE A 21 -10.31 -6.70 7.26
N ASP A 22 -11.05 -7.09 8.29
CA ASP A 22 -10.50 -7.61 9.54
C ASP A 22 -9.67 -8.88 9.31
N ARG A 23 -10.13 -9.74 8.42
CA ARG A 23 -9.39 -10.95 8.00
C ARG A 23 -8.10 -10.59 7.25
N LEU A 24 -8.17 -9.65 6.32
CA LEU A 24 -7.01 -9.17 5.57
C LEU A 24 -6.00 -8.54 6.52
N GLN A 25 -6.43 -7.67 7.43
CA GLN A 25 -5.56 -7.04 8.42
C GLN A 25 -4.83 -8.08 9.28
N THR A 26 -5.53 -9.11 9.71
CA THR A 26 -4.94 -10.23 10.45
C THR A 26 -3.87 -10.97 9.62
N ALA A 27 -4.16 -11.25 8.34
CA ALA A 27 -3.22 -11.94 7.46
C ALA A 27 -1.97 -11.09 7.16
N ILE A 28 -2.14 -9.78 6.96
CA ILE A 28 -1.03 -8.83 6.79
C ILE A 28 -0.12 -8.86 8.02
N GLY A 29 -0.69 -8.83 9.24
CA GLY A 29 0.06 -8.86 10.50
C GLY A 29 0.84 -10.17 10.72
N GLN A 30 0.53 -11.25 10.02
CA GLN A 30 1.29 -12.51 10.06
C GLN A 30 2.51 -12.51 9.14
N VAL A 31 2.55 -11.64 8.14
CA VAL A 31 3.63 -11.57 7.15
C VAL A 31 4.55 -10.38 7.42
N ILE A 32 3.98 -9.24 7.83
CA ILE A 32 4.71 -8.01 8.04
C ILE A 32 4.67 -7.65 9.53
N THR A 33 5.86 -7.54 10.13
CA THR A 33 5.98 -7.12 11.52
C THR A 33 5.88 -5.60 11.62
N TYR A 34 4.96 -5.13 12.45
CA TYR A 34 4.80 -3.73 12.78
C TYR A 34 5.09 -3.49 14.25
N GLU A 35 5.68 -2.34 14.58
CA GLU A 35 5.97 -1.98 15.97
C GLU A 35 4.70 -1.66 16.77
N GLN A 36 3.66 -1.17 16.09
CA GLN A 36 2.39 -0.78 16.71
C GLN A 36 1.21 -1.41 15.99
N GLU A 37 0.83 -0.87 14.82
CA GLU A 37 -0.33 -1.29 14.04
C GLU A 37 0.01 -1.48 12.56
N PRO A 38 -0.72 -2.33 11.83
CA PRO A 38 -0.55 -2.49 10.39
C PRO A 38 -0.70 -1.16 9.64
N ARG A 39 0.20 -0.91 8.69
CA ARG A 39 0.19 0.28 7.85
C ARG A 39 -0.40 -0.03 6.49
N PHE A 40 -1.37 0.73 6.07
CA PHE A 40 -1.92 0.66 4.71
C PHE A 40 -2.52 2.01 4.30
N ASN A 41 -2.57 2.25 2.99
CA ASN A 41 -3.41 3.27 2.40
C ASN A 41 -4.69 2.62 1.87
N LEU A 42 -5.78 3.35 1.89
CA LEU A 42 -7.09 2.85 1.55
C LEU A 42 -7.83 3.86 0.69
N LEU A 43 -8.43 3.37 -0.40
CA LEU A 43 -9.36 4.11 -1.24
C LEU A 43 -10.66 3.32 -1.33
N SER A 44 -11.79 4.00 -1.24
CA SER A 44 -13.08 3.35 -1.37
C SER A 44 -14.03 4.18 -2.25
N TRP A 45 -14.89 3.48 -2.97
CA TRP A 45 -15.94 4.10 -3.77
C TRP A 45 -17.15 3.17 -3.86
N TYR A 46 -18.27 3.74 -4.26
CA TYR A 46 -19.50 3.01 -4.49
C TYR A 46 -19.94 3.21 -5.95
N SER A 47 -20.11 2.12 -6.68
CA SER A 47 -20.62 2.09 -8.05
C SER A 47 -21.34 0.78 -8.32
N ASP A 48 -22.27 0.79 -9.25
CA ASP A 48 -22.97 -0.42 -9.69
C ASP A 48 -23.56 -1.25 -8.53
N PHE A 49 -24.13 -0.55 -7.54
CA PHE A 49 -24.72 -1.13 -6.32
C PHE A 49 -23.71 -1.92 -5.47
N GLN A 50 -22.42 -1.63 -5.59
CA GLN A 50 -21.36 -2.31 -4.88
C GLN A 50 -20.34 -1.34 -4.31
N TRP A 51 -19.89 -1.59 -3.10
CA TRP A 51 -18.71 -0.97 -2.52
C TRP A 51 -17.45 -1.65 -3.00
N THR A 52 -16.47 -0.86 -3.36
CA THR A 52 -15.11 -1.34 -3.66
C THR A 52 -14.13 -0.63 -2.74
N VAL A 53 -13.21 -1.40 -2.17
CA VAL A 53 -12.13 -0.89 -1.31
C VAL A 53 -10.81 -1.40 -1.84
N ALA A 54 -9.93 -0.49 -2.23
CA ALA A 54 -8.55 -0.78 -2.61
C ALA A 54 -7.64 -0.53 -1.41
N ILE A 55 -6.87 -1.54 -1.03
CA ILE A 55 -6.01 -1.54 0.15
C ILE A 55 -4.58 -1.78 -0.29
N PHE A 56 -3.70 -0.84 0.03
CA PHE A 56 -2.27 -0.87 -0.28
C PHE A 56 -1.49 -1.10 1.02
N PRO A 57 -1.08 -2.33 1.33
CA PRO A 57 -0.26 -2.58 2.50
C PRO A 57 1.10 -1.89 2.39
N ARG A 58 1.58 -1.36 3.50
CA ARG A 58 2.80 -0.57 3.57
C ARG A 58 3.80 -1.19 4.54
N LYS A 59 5.07 -1.29 4.13
CA LYS A 59 6.17 -1.66 5.03
C LYS A 59 6.59 -0.49 5.91
N CYS A 60 6.65 0.69 5.33
CA CYS A 60 6.92 1.94 6.04
C CYS A 60 6.22 3.10 5.33
N TRP A 61 6.15 4.26 6.00
CA TRP A 61 5.53 5.45 5.43
C TRP A 61 6.44 6.20 4.48
N ARG A 62 7.76 6.14 4.68
CA ARG A 62 8.74 6.93 3.94
C ARG A 62 9.95 6.08 3.58
N PRO A 63 10.54 6.26 2.38
CA PRO A 63 11.78 5.58 2.00
C PRO A 63 12.98 6.18 2.74
N ARG A 64 14.11 5.46 2.73
CA ARG A 64 15.35 5.91 3.38
C ARG A 64 15.83 7.29 2.91
N GLN A 65 15.62 7.64 1.64
CA GLN A 65 16.02 8.93 1.08
C GLN A 65 15.31 10.12 1.75
N PHE A 66 14.15 9.91 2.35
CA PHE A 66 13.44 10.95 3.11
C PHE A 66 14.25 11.43 4.32
N PHE A 67 15.03 10.55 4.94
CA PHE A 67 15.78 10.81 6.17
C PHE A 67 17.24 11.22 5.92
N LEU A 68 17.67 11.33 4.66
CA LEU A 68 19.00 11.81 4.30
C LEU A 68 19.06 13.34 4.40
N GLU A 69 20.26 13.89 4.32
CA GLU A 69 20.50 15.32 4.38
C GLU A 69 20.99 15.90 3.04
N GLY A 70 20.79 17.21 2.88
CA GLY A 70 21.27 17.97 1.73
C GLY A 70 20.75 17.43 0.40
N ASN A 71 21.62 17.37 -0.60
CA ASN A 71 21.28 16.95 -1.96
C ASN A 71 20.90 15.46 -2.10
N LYS A 72 21.11 14.65 -1.07
CA LYS A 72 20.72 13.23 -1.06
C LYS A 72 19.27 13.03 -0.58
N GLN A 73 18.71 14.00 0.10
CA GLN A 73 17.34 13.94 0.59
C GLN A 73 16.35 14.02 -0.57
N ILE A 74 15.29 13.22 -0.48
CA ILE A 74 14.11 13.28 -1.34
C ILE A 74 12.89 13.31 -0.44
N MET A 75 12.10 14.38 -0.53
CA MET A 75 10.89 14.57 0.26
C MET A 75 9.71 13.75 -0.33
N PHE A 76 9.91 12.43 -0.37
CA PHE A 76 8.92 11.49 -0.85
C PHE A 76 8.23 10.82 0.34
N SER A 77 6.93 11.08 0.50
CA SER A 77 6.09 10.51 1.56
C SER A 77 4.73 10.13 0.95
N PRO A 78 4.68 9.02 0.20
CA PRO A 78 3.49 8.70 -0.58
C PRO A 78 2.28 8.41 0.30
N GLY A 79 1.17 9.04 -0.02
CA GLY A 79 -0.15 8.81 0.58
C GLY A 79 -1.08 8.05 -0.35
N CYS A 80 -2.40 8.12 -0.07
CA CYS A 80 -3.41 7.42 -0.87
C CYS A 80 -3.40 7.86 -2.35
N VAL A 81 -3.20 9.14 -2.61
CA VAL A 81 -3.19 9.71 -3.96
C VAL A 81 -2.00 9.18 -4.77
N ASP A 82 -0.82 9.12 -4.15
CA ASP A 82 0.38 8.60 -4.79
C ASP A 82 0.25 7.09 -5.07
N MET A 83 -0.34 6.35 -4.14
CA MET A 83 -0.63 4.92 -4.32
C MET A 83 -1.64 4.70 -5.44
N ALA A 84 -2.56 5.64 -5.68
CA ALA A 84 -3.51 5.61 -6.80
C ALA A 84 -2.88 6.02 -8.15
N GLY A 85 -1.64 6.52 -8.16
CA GLY A 85 -0.89 6.80 -9.39
C GLY A 85 -0.61 8.27 -9.69
N LEU A 86 -1.08 9.20 -8.85
CA LEU A 86 -0.77 10.63 -8.98
C LEU A 86 0.31 11.03 -7.96
N ILE A 87 1.56 11.13 -8.41
CA ILE A 87 2.71 11.40 -7.55
C ILE A 87 2.80 12.89 -7.24
N ILE A 88 2.84 13.22 -5.95
CA ILE A 88 3.01 14.58 -5.45
C ILE A 88 4.46 14.82 -5.11
N ALA A 89 5.07 15.81 -5.75
CA ALA A 89 6.41 16.31 -5.44
C ALA A 89 6.29 17.64 -4.69
N PRO A 90 6.54 17.66 -3.36
CA PRO A 90 6.40 18.90 -2.57
C PRO A 90 7.48 19.93 -2.87
N ARG A 91 8.61 19.52 -3.45
CA ARG A 91 9.70 20.41 -3.84
C ARG A 91 10.02 20.27 -5.32
N LYS A 92 10.33 21.40 -5.97
CA LYS A 92 10.71 21.44 -7.40
C LYS A 92 11.97 20.59 -7.66
N GLU A 93 12.94 20.66 -6.77
CA GLU A 93 14.21 19.93 -6.87
C GLU A 93 13.98 18.41 -6.87
N ASP A 94 13.02 17.92 -6.11
CA ASP A 94 12.69 16.50 -6.10
C ASP A 94 11.98 16.09 -7.39
N TYR A 95 11.05 16.93 -7.88
CA TYR A 95 10.37 16.68 -9.15
C TYR A 95 11.33 16.56 -10.32
N GLU A 96 12.34 17.45 -10.41
CA GLU A 96 13.37 17.44 -11.46
C GLU A 96 14.28 16.19 -11.41
N ARG A 97 14.35 15.53 -10.26
CA ARG A 97 15.15 14.32 -10.03
C ARG A 97 14.38 13.03 -10.26
N TYR A 98 13.05 13.07 -10.33
CA TYR A 98 12.25 11.86 -10.53
C TYR A 98 12.50 11.24 -11.89
N THR A 99 12.92 9.99 -11.87
CA THR A 99 12.98 9.10 -13.02
C THR A 99 12.11 7.87 -12.75
N PRO A 100 11.70 7.10 -13.77
CA PRO A 100 10.98 5.85 -13.56
C PRO A 100 11.70 4.89 -12.62
N GLU A 101 13.02 4.79 -12.73
CA GLU A 101 13.86 3.91 -11.91
C GLU A 101 13.90 4.36 -10.46
N LEU A 102 14.10 5.67 -10.23
CA LEU A 102 14.10 6.24 -8.88
C LEU A 102 12.72 6.06 -8.21
N LEU A 103 11.65 6.38 -8.92
CA LEU A 103 10.29 6.21 -8.38
C LEU A 103 9.99 4.74 -8.07
N THR A 104 10.42 3.81 -8.92
CA THR A 104 10.30 2.38 -8.67
C THR A 104 11.02 1.97 -7.39
N ASP A 105 12.26 2.43 -7.19
CA ASP A 105 13.01 2.17 -5.95
C ASP A 105 12.30 2.74 -4.71
N LEU A 106 11.86 4.00 -4.78
CA LEU A 106 11.14 4.66 -3.67
C LEU A 106 9.86 3.91 -3.28
N PHE A 107 9.05 3.51 -4.26
CA PHE A 107 7.83 2.74 -4.01
C PHE A 107 8.11 1.33 -3.49
N ASN A 108 9.13 0.65 -4.00
CA ASN A 108 9.53 -0.69 -3.54
C ASN A 108 9.95 -0.70 -2.07
N GLN A 109 10.54 0.39 -1.58
CA GLN A 109 10.92 0.52 -0.18
C GLN A 109 9.70 0.61 0.75
N VAL A 110 8.63 1.25 0.32
CA VAL A 110 7.46 1.55 1.16
C VAL A 110 6.29 0.60 0.97
N SER A 111 6.27 -0.17 -0.12
CA SER A 111 5.20 -1.10 -0.48
C SER A 111 5.61 -2.55 -0.21
N ILE A 112 4.63 -3.44 -0.11
CA ILE A 112 4.91 -4.89 -0.09
C ILE A 112 5.35 -5.35 -1.48
N ASN A 113 6.09 -6.44 -1.52
CA ASN A 113 6.50 -7.11 -2.76
C ASN A 113 5.59 -8.32 -3.07
N THR A 114 5.80 -8.92 -4.23
CA THR A 114 5.01 -10.08 -4.70
C THR A 114 5.12 -11.27 -3.75
N THR A 115 6.28 -11.54 -3.17
CA THR A 115 6.46 -12.65 -2.22
C THR A 115 5.65 -12.41 -0.93
N GLU A 116 5.66 -11.19 -0.42
CA GLU A 116 4.84 -10.79 0.74
C GLU A 116 3.35 -10.88 0.41
N LEU A 117 2.94 -10.45 -0.79
CA LEU A 117 1.56 -10.59 -1.27
C LEU A 117 1.11 -12.06 -1.29
N GLU A 118 1.91 -12.95 -1.87
CA GLU A 118 1.61 -14.39 -1.94
C GLU A 118 1.49 -15.01 -0.56
N ALA A 119 2.35 -14.64 0.38
CA ALA A 119 2.28 -15.09 1.76
C ALA A 119 0.99 -14.62 2.46
N ILE A 120 0.58 -13.37 2.26
CA ILE A 120 -0.68 -12.85 2.79
C ILE A 120 -1.88 -13.63 2.21
N ILE A 121 -1.88 -13.87 0.90
CA ILE A 121 -2.93 -14.66 0.23
C ILE A 121 -2.99 -16.09 0.80
N PHE A 122 -1.84 -16.71 1.06
CA PHE A 122 -1.78 -18.03 1.67
C PHE A 122 -2.47 -18.04 3.05
N HIS A 123 -2.16 -17.09 3.91
CA HIS A 123 -2.81 -16.99 5.24
C HIS A 123 -4.31 -16.70 5.15
N LEU A 124 -4.74 -15.91 4.17
CA LEU A 124 -6.17 -15.68 3.92
C LEU A 124 -6.89 -16.96 3.53
N LYS A 125 -6.30 -17.78 2.66
CA LYS A 125 -6.90 -19.05 2.18
C LYS A 125 -6.99 -20.09 3.30
N GLN A 126 -5.99 -20.21 4.16
CA GLN A 126 -6.04 -21.15 5.28
C GLN A 126 -7.23 -20.92 6.21
N LYS A 127 -7.61 -19.66 6.44
CA LYS A 127 -8.77 -19.30 7.26
C LYS A 127 -10.12 -19.44 6.53
N LEU A 128 -10.10 -19.65 5.21
CA LEU A 128 -11.31 -19.94 4.42
C LEU A 128 -11.63 -21.45 4.37
N SER A 129 -10.66 -22.30 4.68
CA SER A 129 -10.79 -23.77 4.60
C SER A 129 -11.27 -24.39 5.92
N LEU A 130 -11.62 -23.57 6.91
CA LEU A 130 -12.23 -23.94 8.17
C LEU A 130 -13.67 -23.38 8.22
#